data_c0bc13eff1aca362b377a34243c9e7e3
#
_entry.id   c0bc13eff1aca362b377a34243c9e7e3
#
_cell.length_a   1.000
_cell.length_b   1.000
_cell.length_c   1.000
_cell.angle_alpha   90.00
_cell.angle_beta   90.00
_cell.angle_gamma   90.00
#
_symmetry.space_group_name_H-M   'P 1'
#
loop_
_entity.id
_entity.type
_entity.pdbx_description
1 polymer ?
#
loop_
_entity_poly.entity_id
_entity_poly.type
_entity_poly.pdbx_seq_one_letter_code
_entity_poly.pdbx_strand_id
1 'polypeptide(L)'
;MLAGIVYVVAHRVLYGGWTVYAAGDQFVGGEATVIGRHVDLAGRSRRLLGLLVDRGFGLAAWAPVWLLAVPALGALARRRPPGWALLVAPLAAGWATATWVALTMHGWWWPGRQVVVVAPLAVLAVAWWVAQLPRRAVHVVVALGALGVVLWGWVVAEVLAGDLRLIIDFEATGDPIARLWRLALPEMRSPTAGDWLRYGAWAAVVAAGAFAGWRSVAPAPPDRSRPPTPTEETQIHVHA
;
A
#
# COMPACT_ATOMS: atom_id res chain seq x y z
N MET A 1 -6.07 -15.49 -26.46
CA MET A 1 -6.27 -16.62 -25.51
C MET A 1 -5.30 -17.78 -25.75
N LEU A 2 -5.10 -18.28 -26.98
CA LEU A 2 -4.19 -19.41 -27.27
C LEU A 2 -2.76 -19.20 -26.75
N ALA A 3 -2.18 -18.03 -27.00
CA ALA A 3 -0.82 -17.69 -26.53
C ALA A 3 -0.68 -17.75 -24.99
N GLY A 4 -1.69 -17.36 -24.24
CA GLY A 4 -1.70 -17.48 -22.79
C GLY A 4 -1.72 -18.93 -22.29
N ILE A 5 -2.49 -19.78 -22.95
CA ILE A 5 -2.54 -21.21 -22.64
C ILE A 5 -1.19 -21.86 -22.95
N VAL A 6 -0.63 -21.59 -24.12
CA VAL A 6 0.68 -22.09 -24.52
C VAL A 6 1.75 -21.65 -23.52
N TYR A 7 1.73 -20.39 -23.10
CA TYR A 7 2.66 -19.86 -22.11
C TYR A 7 2.56 -20.60 -20.76
N VAL A 8 1.34 -20.76 -20.22
CA VAL A 8 1.11 -21.45 -18.95
C VAL A 8 1.52 -22.92 -19.02
N VAL A 9 1.19 -23.62 -20.13
CA VAL A 9 1.57 -25.02 -20.35
C VAL A 9 3.09 -25.14 -20.47
N ALA A 10 3.74 -24.26 -21.24
CA ALA A 10 5.20 -24.25 -21.36
C ALA A 10 5.88 -24.03 -20.00
N HIS A 11 5.39 -23.11 -19.18
CA HIS A 11 5.91 -22.93 -17.82
C HIS A 11 5.75 -24.18 -16.96
N ARG A 12 4.60 -24.86 -17.05
CA ARG A 12 4.39 -26.11 -16.33
C ARG A 12 5.36 -27.20 -16.74
N VAL A 13 5.61 -27.33 -18.03
CA VAL A 13 6.51 -28.36 -18.58
C VAL A 13 7.97 -28.05 -18.28
N LEU A 14 8.39 -26.80 -18.45
CA LEU A 14 9.80 -26.40 -18.32
C LEU A 14 10.24 -26.22 -16.86
N TYR A 15 9.35 -25.69 -16.01
CA TYR A 15 9.71 -25.25 -14.65
C TYR A 15 8.90 -25.94 -13.54
N GLY A 16 7.99 -26.85 -13.88
CA GLY A 16 7.21 -27.60 -12.89
C GLY A 16 6.06 -26.83 -12.24
N GLY A 17 5.84 -25.55 -12.58
CA GLY A 17 4.77 -24.72 -12.04
C GLY A 17 4.01 -23.93 -13.13
N TRP A 18 2.82 -23.45 -12.79
CA TRP A 18 1.88 -22.84 -13.76
C TRP A 18 2.18 -21.38 -14.13
N THR A 19 3.11 -20.72 -13.43
CA THR A 19 3.40 -19.30 -13.61
C THR A 19 4.90 -19.05 -13.70
N VAL A 20 5.29 -17.85 -14.12
CA VAL A 20 6.69 -17.39 -14.18
C VAL A 20 7.43 -17.57 -12.84
N TYR A 21 6.70 -17.63 -11.74
CA TYR A 21 7.24 -17.77 -10.40
C TYR A 21 7.84 -19.17 -10.13
N ALA A 22 7.44 -20.18 -10.89
CA ALA A 22 8.04 -21.50 -10.80
C ALA A 22 9.52 -21.49 -11.21
N ALA A 23 9.90 -20.64 -12.15
CA ALA A 23 11.31 -20.43 -12.49
C ALA A 23 12.08 -19.77 -11.34
N GLY A 24 11.45 -18.82 -10.62
CA GLY A 24 12.03 -18.19 -9.43
C GLY A 24 12.27 -19.15 -8.28
N ASP A 25 11.39 -20.12 -8.09
CA ASP A 25 11.48 -21.13 -7.03
C ASP A 25 12.76 -21.99 -7.12
N GLN A 26 13.25 -22.24 -8.34
CA GLN A 26 14.52 -22.93 -8.58
C GLN A 26 15.73 -22.10 -8.16
N PHE A 27 15.61 -20.77 -8.17
CA PHE A 27 16.72 -19.87 -7.85
C PHE A 27 16.77 -19.43 -6.37
N VAL A 28 15.67 -19.53 -5.65
CA VAL A 28 15.51 -18.93 -4.30
C VAL A 28 15.25 -19.98 -3.22
N GLY A 29 15.34 -21.27 -3.55
CA GLY A 29 15.25 -22.35 -2.55
C GLY A 29 13.89 -22.45 -1.83
N GLY A 30 12.77 -22.17 -2.51
CA GLY A 30 11.43 -22.43 -1.97
C GLY A 30 10.75 -21.26 -1.29
N GLU A 31 11.42 -20.12 -1.06
CA GLU A 31 10.77 -18.91 -0.50
C GLU A 31 9.85 -18.22 -1.52
N ALA A 32 9.95 -18.57 -2.79
CA ALA A 32 9.32 -17.88 -3.89
C ALA A 32 7.96 -18.47 -4.32
N THR A 33 7.49 -19.53 -3.72
CA THR A 33 6.24 -20.22 -4.12
C THR A 33 5.01 -19.39 -3.81
N VAL A 34 4.49 -18.72 -4.84
CA VAL A 34 3.28 -17.92 -4.75
C VAL A 34 2.03 -18.73 -5.07
N ILE A 35 2.11 -19.56 -6.11
CA ILE A 35 1.04 -20.41 -6.59
C ILE A 35 1.68 -21.77 -6.92
N GLY A 36 1.82 -22.60 -5.94
CA GLY A 36 2.46 -23.90 -6.09
C GLY A 36 2.20 -24.76 -4.87
N ARG A 37 3.21 -25.40 -4.34
CA ARG A 37 3.09 -26.36 -3.24
C ARG A 37 2.72 -25.70 -1.89
N HIS A 38 3.00 -24.41 -1.70
CA HIS A 38 2.81 -23.70 -0.43
C HIS A 38 2.19 -22.32 -0.66
N VAL A 39 0.86 -22.26 -0.68
CA VAL A 39 0.11 -20.98 -0.70
C VAL A 39 -0.12 -20.55 0.75
N ASP A 40 0.78 -19.78 1.32
CA ASP A 40 0.58 -19.16 2.64
C ASP A 40 -0.11 -17.79 2.49
N LEU A 41 -1.42 -17.81 2.21
CA LEU A 41 -2.21 -16.58 2.14
C LEU A 41 -2.31 -15.89 3.51
N ALA A 42 -2.40 -16.65 4.59
CA ALA A 42 -2.50 -16.10 5.94
C ALA A 42 -1.22 -15.38 6.33
N GLY A 43 -0.06 -16.02 6.17
CA GLY A 43 1.23 -15.38 6.45
C GLY A 43 1.52 -14.20 5.53
N ARG A 44 1.07 -14.24 4.27
CA ARG A 44 1.20 -13.11 3.33
C ARG A 44 0.29 -11.93 3.68
N SER A 45 -0.85 -12.16 4.31
CA SER A 45 -1.80 -11.09 4.69
C SER A 45 -1.17 -10.04 5.62
N ARG A 46 -0.13 -10.40 6.40
CA ARG A 46 0.65 -9.43 7.17
C ARG A 46 1.28 -8.33 6.29
N ARG A 47 1.56 -8.62 5.02
CA ARG A 47 2.10 -7.65 4.06
C ARG A 47 1.11 -6.55 3.73
N LEU A 48 -0.20 -6.75 3.93
CA LEU A 48 -1.22 -5.74 3.65
C LEU A 48 -0.90 -4.42 4.34
N LEU A 49 -0.53 -4.48 5.61
CA LEU A 49 -0.07 -3.33 6.38
C LEU A 49 1.46 -3.18 6.30
N GLY A 50 2.20 -4.29 6.22
CA GLY A 50 3.66 -4.32 6.16
C GLY A 50 4.23 -3.49 5.00
N LEU A 51 3.62 -3.53 3.81
CA LEU A 51 4.02 -2.68 2.67
C LEU A 51 4.01 -1.19 3.00
N LEU A 52 3.22 -0.78 3.97
CA LEU A 52 3.20 0.60 4.44
C LEU A 52 4.15 0.84 5.62
N VAL A 53 4.16 -0.03 6.63
CA VAL A 53 4.78 0.25 7.93
C VAL A 53 5.87 -0.73 8.37
N ASP A 54 6.29 -1.67 7.52
CA ASP A 54 7.44 -2.53 7.86
C ASP A 54 8.70 -1.68 8.08
N ARG A 55 9.48 -2.01 9.12
CA ARG A 55 10.67 -1.26 9.52
C ARG A 55 11.72 -1.15 8.43
N GLY A 56 11.93 -2.21 7.65
CA GLY A 56 12.91 -2.25 6.58
C GLY A 56 12.33 -1.84 5.23
N PHE A 57 11.19 -2.43 4.86
CA PHE A 57 10.66 -2.41 3.51
C PHE A 57 9.32 -1.68 3.35
N GLY A 58 8.75 -1.14 4.44
CA GLY A 58 7.55 -0.32 4.40
C GLY A 58 7.81 1.06 3.80
N LEU A 59 6.88 1.56 3.01
CA LEU A 59 6.98 2.89 2.39
C LEU A 59 7.19 4.00 3.43
N ALA A 60 6.47 3.93 4.56
CA ALA A 60 6.54 4.94 5.61
C ALA A 60 7.88 4.92 6.40
N ALA A 61 8.64 3.82 6.33
CA ALA A 61 9.95 3.73 6.97
C ALA A 61 10.94 4.75 6.38
N TRP A 62 10.80 5.04 5.09
CA TRP A 62 11.72 5.89 4.32
C TRP A 62 11.08 7.20 3.86
N ALA A 63 9.76 7.24 3.80
CA ALA A 63 9.00 8.44 3.47
C ALA A 63 7.69 8.46 4.27
N PRO A 64 7.67 9.01 5.49
CA PRO A 64 6.49 9.04 6.36
C PRO A 64 5.25 9.67 5.74
N VAL A 65 5.42 10.52 4.73
CA VAL A 65 4.34 11.13 3.96
C VAL A 65 3.38 10.10 3.33
N TRP A 66 3.82 8.87 3.09
CA TRP A 66 2.96 7.79 2.58
C TRP A 66 1.83 7.41 3.53
N LEU A 67 1.95 7.69 4.81
CA LEU A 67 0.86 7.51 5.78
C LEU A 67 -0.37 8.35 5.41
N LEU A 68 -0.20 9.45 4.69
CA LEU A 68 -1.29 10.32 4.24
C LEU A 68 -2.17 9.67 3.16
N ALA A 69 -1.69 8.62 2.49
CA ALA A 69 -2.53 7.84 1.56
C ALA A 69 -3.74 7.23 2.27
N VAL A 70 -3.59 6.86 3.55
CA VAL A 70 -4.66 6.25 4.35
C VAL A 70 -5.85 7.17 4.55
N PRO A 71 -5.72 8.38 5.14
CA PRO A 71 -6.84 9.31 5.24
C PRO A 71 -7.34 9.79 3.88
N ALA A 72 -6.48 9.92 2.87
CA ALA A 72 -6.89 10.27 1.52
C ALA A 72 -7.84 9.22 0.92
N LEU A 73 -7.53 7.93 1.09
CA LEU A 73 -8.42 6.85 0.65
C LEU A 73 -9.73 6.82 1.45
N GLY A 74 -9.70 7.09 2.76
CA GLY A 74 -10.90 7.25 3.57
C GLY A 74 -11.80 8.37 3.06
N ALA A 75 -11.22 9.53 2.72
CA ALA A 75 -11.94 10.67 2.14
C ALA A 75 -12.54 10.34 0.76
N LEU A 76 -11.76 9.67 -0.12
CA LEU A 76 -12.23 9.21 -1.42
C LEU A 76 -13.39 8.24 -1.31
N ALA A 77 -13.33 7.29 -0.39
CA ALA A 77 -14.38 6.32 -0.15
C ALA A 77 -15.70 6.97 0.29
N ARG A 78 -15.63 8.13 0.99
CA ARG A 78 -16.81 8.89 1.40
C ARG A 78 -17.36 9.78 0.29
N ARG A 79 -16.50 10.58 -0.34
CA ARG A 79 -16.89 11.62 -1.30
C ARG A 79 -17.24 11.06 -2.67
N ARG A 80 -16.55 9.99 -3.08
CA ARG A 80 -16.69 9.31 -4.37
C ARG A 80 -16.80 10.28 -5.55
N PRO A 81 -15.81 11.16 -5.78
CA PRO A 81 -15.86 12.11 -6.90
C PRO A 81 -15.92 11.35 -8.23
N PRO A 82 -16.40 11.96 -9.32
CA PRO A 82 -16.39 11.33 -10.64
C PRO A 82 -15.01 10.74 -10.98
N GLY A 83 -14.98 9.50 -11.45
CA GLY A 83 -13.74 8.79 -11.78
C GLY A 83 -12.95 8.23 -10.58
N TRP A 84 -13.40 8.36 -9.33
CA TRP A 84 -12.70 7.83 -8.15
C TRP A 84 -12.33 6.34 -8.26
N ALA A 85 -13.19 5.55 -8.89
CA ALA A 85 -12.97 4.13 -9.06
C ALA A 85 -11.79 3.83 -10.00
N LEU A 86 -11.56 4.67 -11.01
CA LEU A 86 -10.42 4.56 -11.94
C LEU A 86 -9.08 4.77 -11.22
N LEU A 87 -9.09 5.48 -10.10
CA LEU A 87 -7.93 5.68 -9.25
C LEU A 87 -7.80 4.57 -8.22
N VAL A 88 -8.88 4.23 -7.52
CA VAL A 88 -8.84 3.33 -6.38
C VAL A 88 -8.74 1.86 -6.80
N ALA A 89 -9.41 1.45 -7.88
CA ALA A 89 -9.41 0.05 -8.30
C ALA A 89 -8.01 -0.45 -8.73
N PRO A 90 -7.24 0.26 -9.60
CA PRO A 90 -5.89 -0.19 -9.93
C PRO A 90 -4.95 -0.10 -8.71
N LEU A 91 -5.10 0.91 -7.85
CA LEU A 91 -4.31 1.03 -6.63
C LEU A 91 -4.55 -0.19 -5.71
N ALA A 92 -5.81 -0.54 -5.47
CA ALA A 92 -6.18 -1.70 -4.65
C ALA A 92 -5.69 -3.02 -5.28
N ALA A 93 -5.84 -3.18 -6.61
CA ALA A 93 -5.36 -4.35 -7.33
C ALA A 93 -3.83 -4.49 -7.25
N GLY A 94 -3.08 -3.40 -7.45
CA GLY A 94 -1.63 -3.39 -7.30
C GLY A 94 -1.18 -3.68 -5.88
N TRP A 95 -1.84 -3.12 -4.87
CA TRP A 95 -1.58 -3.41 -3.47
C TRP A 95 -1.88 -4.87 -3.11
N ALA A 96 -3.00 -5.41 -3.58
CA ALA A 96 -3.36 -6.81 -3.42
C ALA A 96 -2.33 -7.74 -4.09
N THR A 97 -1.89 -7.40 -5.30
CA THR A 97 -0.82 -8.13 -6.00
C THR A 97 0.48 -8.11 -5.21
N ALA A 98 0.89 -6.95 -4.68
CA ALA A 98 2.08 -6.84 -3.84
C ALA A 98 1.95 -7.62 -2.53
N THR A 99 0.75 -7.71 -1.96
CA THR A 99 0.47 -8.43 -0.72
C THR A 99 0.52 -9.94 -0.92
N TRP A 100 -0.25 -10.47 -1.87
CA TRP A 100 -0.50 -11.91 -1.96
C TRP A 100 0.22 -12.59 -3.13
N VAL A 101 0.51 -11.89 -4.21
CA VAL A 101 1.09 -12.46 -5.43
C VAL A 101 2.61 -12.24 -5.50
N ALA A 102 3.13 -11.09 -5.09
CA ALA A 102 4.57 -10.81 -5.14
C ALA A 102 5.38 -11.88 -4.37
N LEU A 103 6.50 -12.30 -4.94
CA LEU A 103 7.36 -13.36 -4.39
C LEU A 103 7.76 -13.05 -2.95
N THR A 104 8.34 -11.89 -2.73
CA THR A 104 8.78 -11.45 -1.41
C THR A 104 8.53 -9.96 -1.23
N MET A 105 8.34 -9.54 0.02
CA MET A 105 8.35 -8.13 0.40
C MET A 105 9.77 -7.67 0.77
N HIS A 106 10.59 -8.59 1.25
CA HIS A 106 11.95 -8.36 1.72
C HIS A 106 12.96 -8.84 0.68
N GLY A 107 14.17 -8.30 0.68
CA GLY A 107 15.22 -8.72 -0.25
C GLY A 107 16.26 -7.62 -0.48
N TRP A 108 16.97 -7.71 -1.61
CA TRP A 108 18.09 -6.86 -1.98
C TRP A 108 17.70 -5.63 -2.81
N TRP A 109 16.49 -5.12 -2.64
CA TRP A 109 15.95 -4.02 -3.43
C TRP A 109 15.30 -2.96 -2.56
N TRP A 110 15.14 -1.79 -3.15
CA TRP A 110 14.55 -0.64 -2.49
C TRP A 110 13.11 -0.89 -2.01
N PRO A 111 12.75 -0.38 -0.82
CA PRO A 111 11.40 -0.44 -0.29
C PRO A 111 10.35 0.14 -1.26
N GLY A 112 9.17 -0.48 -1.28
CA GLY A 112 8.08 -0.04 -2.14
C GLY A 112 8.14 -0.49 -3.59
N ARG A 113 9.19 -1.21 -4.03
CA ARG A 113 9.31 -1.72 -5.40
C ARG A 113 8.05 -2.44 -5.88
N GLN A 114 7.41 -3.22 -5.02
CA GLN A 114 6.22 -4.01 -5.37
C GLN A 114 4.99 -3.15 -5.66
N VAL A 115 4.96 -1.92 -5.14
CA VAL A 115 3.83 -0.99 -5.29
C VAL A 115 4.20 0.25 -6.12
N VAL A 116 5.42 0.35 -6.64
CA VAL A 116 5.89 1.50 -7.41
C VAL A 116 4.99 1.84 -8.61
N VAL A 117 4.44 0.81 -9.26
CA VAL A 117 3.56 0.98 -10.44
C VAL A 117 2.26 1.71 -10.08
N VAL A 118 1.76 1.50 -8.86
CA VAL A 118 0.50 2.11 -8.38
C VAL A 118 0.73 3.28 -7.42
N ALA A 119 1.97 3.54 -7.01
CA ALA A 119 2.32 4.65 -6.14
C ALA A 119 1.86 6.02 -6.67
N PRO A 120 1.95 6.35 -7.97
CA PRO A 120 1.42 7.61 -8.51
C PRO A 120 -0.07 7.81 -8.23
N LEU A 121 -0.87 6.74 -8.20
CA LEU A 121 -2.30 6.82 -7.89
C LEU A 121 -2.54 7.20 -6.42
N ALA A 122 -1.72 6.70 -5.51
CA ALA A 122 -1.75 7.11 -4.11
C ALA A 122 -1.35 8.58 -3.95
N VAL A 123 -0.36 9.06 -4.70
CA VAL A 123 0.01 10.50 -4.73
C VAL A 123 -1.15 11.35 -5.21
N LEU A 124 -1.84 10.95 -6.28
CA LEU A 124 -3.03 11.65 -6.78
C LEU A 124 -4.16 11.68 -5.73
N ALA A 125 -4.38 10.56 -5.03
CA ALA A 125 -5.34 10.51 -3.94
C ALA A 125 -5.01 11.49 -2.82
N VAL A 126 -3.74 11.54 -2.40
CA VAL A 126 -3.25 12.49 -1.38
C VAL A 126 -3.41 13.93 -1.87
N ALA A 127 -2.99 14.25 -3.09
CA ALA A 127 -3.10 15.59 -3.67
C ALA A 127 -4.57 16.05 -3.72
N TRP A 128 -5.47 15.18 -4.18
CA TRP A 128 -6.90 15.47 -4.21
C TRP A 128 -7.46 15.74 -2.80
N TRP A 129 -7.07 14.94 -1.80
CA TRP A 129 -7.54 15.12 -0.43
C TRP A 129 -6.97 16.39 0.19
N VAL A 130 -5.67 16.65 0.03
CA VAL A 130 -4.98 17.85 0.56
C VAL A 130 -5.61 19.14 0.04
N ALA A 131 -6.05 19.16 -1.23
CA ALA A 131 -6.73 20.32 -1.82
C ALA A 131 -8.05 20.68 -1.11
N GLN A 132 -8.60 19.80 -0.26
CA GLN A 132 -9.83 20.01 0.48
C GLN A 132 -9.57 20.33 1.96
N LEU A 133 -8.33 20.28 2.40
CA LEU A 133 -7.95 20.52 3.77
C LEU A 133 -7.77 22.01 4.08
N PRO A 134 -8.03 22.42 5.35
CA PRO A 134 -7.69 23.76 5.80
C PRO A 134 -6.17 23.97 5.78
N ARG A 135 -5.74 25.21 5.55
CA ARG A 135 -4.32 25.58 5.44
C ARG A 135 -3.44 24.99 6.56
N ARG A 136 -3.96 24.92 7.80
CA ARG A 136 -3.23 24.35 8.94
C ARG A 136 -2.82 22.88 8.70
N ALA A 137 -3.71 22.09 8.13
CA ALA A 137 -3.44 20.69 7.84
C ALA A 137 -2.43 20.53 6.70
N VAL A 138 -2.42 21.45 5.73
CA VAL A 138 -1.42 21.47 4.64
C VAL A 138 0.00 21.60 5.19
N HIS A 139 0.23 22.37 6.25
CA HIS A 139 1.56 22.47 6.86
C HIS A 139 2.06 21.12 7.41
N VAL A 140 1.18 20.29 7.97
CA VAL A 140 1.54 18.94 8.42
C VAL A 140 1.96 18.07 7.23
N VAL A 141 1.22 18.15 6.12
CA VAL A 141 1.55 17.42 4.88
C VAL A 141 2.93 17.83 4.36
N VAL A 142 3.19 19.15 4.31
CA VAL A 142 4.48 19.70 3.87
C VAL A 142 5.61 19.27 4.81
N ALA A 143 5.38 19.29 6.13
CA ALA A 143 6.37 18.85 7.11
C ALA A 143 6.74 17.37 6.95
N LEU A 144 5.73 16.50 6.74
CA LEU A 144 5.98 15.07 6.49
C LEU A 144 6.69 14.84 5.15
N GLY A 145 6.35 15.62 4.12
CA GLY A 145 7.04 15.58 2.84
C GLY A 145 8.50 16.02 2.96
N ALA A 146 8.75 17.14 3.65
CA ALA A 146 10.09 17.64 3.91
C ALA A 146 10.94 16.64 4.71
N LEU A 147 10.34 16.00 5.72
CA LEU A 147 11.01 14.93 6.46
C LEU A 147 11.43 13.79 5.52
N GLY A 148 10.55 13.34 4.62
CA GLY A 148 10.89 12.31 3.63
C GLY A 148 12.05 12.75 2.71
N VAL A 149 12.09 14.01 2.29
CA VAL A 149 13.19 14.55 1.48
C VAL A 149 14.51 14.58 2.26
N VAL A 150 14.47 14.93 3.55
CA VAL A 150 15.67 14.94 4.42
C VAL A 150 16.20 13.51 4.60
N LEU A 151 15.33 12.55 4.94
CA LEU A 151 15.70 11.14 5.07
C LEU A 151 16.32 10.59 3.78
N TRP A 152 15.70 10.88 2.65
CA TRP A 152 16.20 10.46 1.35
C TRP A 152 17.52 11.12 1.00
N GLY A 153 17.64 12.44 1.22
CA GLY A 153 18.85 13.21 0.96
C GLY A 153 20.05 12.69 1.76
N TRP A 154 19.83 12.31 3.02
CA TRP A 154 20.86 11.68 3.85
C TRP A 154 21.35 10.36 3.27
N VAL A 155 20.44 9.45 2.95
CA VAL A 155 20.77 8.16 2.32
C VAL A 155 21.56 8.37 1.02
N VAL A 156 21.15 9.32 0.18
CA VAL A 156 21.87 9.65 -1.06
C VAL A 156 23.27 10.16 -0.77
N ALA A 157 23.43 11.01 0.25
CA ALA A 157 24.76 11.53 0.64
C ALA A 157 25.68 10.40 1.11
N GLU A 158 25.20 9.46 1.93
CA GLU A 158 25.96 8.27 2.35
C GLU A 158 26.35 7.37 1.16
N VAL A 159 25.48 7.22 0.19
CA VAL A 159 25.79 6.46 -1.04
C VAL A 159 26.88 7.15 -1.86
N LEU A 160 26.79 8.47 -2.01
CA LEU A 160 27.79 9.25 -2.75
C LEU A 160 29.15 9.28 -2.02
N ALA A 161 29.14 9.22 -0.68
CA ALA A 161 30.35 9.08 0.13
C ALA A 161 30.95 7.66 0.08
N GLY A 162 30.22 6.66 -0.43
CA GLY A 162 30.65 5.26 -0.46
C GLY A 162 30.39 4.50 0.85
N ASP A 163 29.71 5.12 1.81
CA ASP A 163 29.44 4.54 3.13
C ASP A 163 28.23 3.57 3.09
N LEU A 164 27.38 3.69 2.08
CA LEU A 164 26.13 2.92 1.96
C LEU A 164 25.94 2.37 0.54
N ARG A 165 25.35 1.19 0.44
CA ARG A 165 24.91 0.59 -0.84
C ARG A 165 23.40 0.47 -0.88
N LEU A 166 22.75 1.28 -1.73
CA LEU A 166 21.28 1.38 -1.84
C LEU A 166 20.55 0.05 -2.09
N ILE A 167 21.21 -0.92 -2.71
CA ILE A 167 20.56 -2.18 -3.07
C ILE A 167 20.74 -3.25 -1.98
N ILE A 168 21.80 -3.15 -1.20
CA ILE A 168 22.21 -4.22 -0.26
C ILE A 168 22.10 -3.75 1.19
N ASP A 169 22.56 -2.56 1.51
CA ASP A 169 22.79 -2.11 2.88
C ASP A 169 22.01 -0.85 3.28
N PHE A 170 20.97 -0.46 2.52
CA PHE A 170 20.21 0.77 2.80
C PHE A 170 19.66 0.84 4.23
N GLU A 171 19.46 -0.31 4.88
CA GLU A 171 19.04 -0.38 6.29
C GLU A 171 20.13 0.00 7.27
N ALA A 172 21.41 -0.03 6.85
CA ALA A 172 22.57 0.31 7.66
C ALA A 172 22.82 1.81 7.75
N THR A 173 21.95 2.64 7.16
CA THR A 173 22.09 4.11 7.20
C THR A 173 22.45 4.64 8.58
N GLY A 174 23.37 5.60 8.62
CA GLY A 174 23.78 6.34 9.83
C GLY A 174 22.78 7.41 10.25
N ASP A 175 21.76 7.72 9.43
CA ASP A 175 20.76 8.76 9.72
C ASP A 175 20.08 8.53 11.08
N PRO A 176 20.30 9.43 12.07
CA PRO A 176 19.71 9.28 13.40
C PRO A 176 18.18 9.41 13.39
N ILE A 177 17.61 10.20 12.47
CA ILE A 177 16.15 10.39 12.36
C ILE A 177 15.53 9.11 11.82
N ALA A 178 16.10 8.53 10.75
CA ALA A 178 15.65 7.27 10.19
C ALA A 178 15.73 6.14 11.23
N ARG A 179 16.84 6.05 11.95
CA ARG A 179 17.03 5.05 13.01
C ARG A 179 15.98 5.16 14.10
N LEU A 180 15.76 6.38 14.62
CA LEU A 180 14.77 6.62 15.68
C LEU A 180 13.34 6.32 15.20
N TRP A 181 12.96 6.81 14.02
CA TRP A 181 11.66 6.60 13.44
C TRP A 181 11.36 5.11 13.22
N ARG A 182 12.32 4.38 12.69
CA ARG A 182 12.19 2.95 12.40
C ARG A 182 12.00 2.09 13.65
N LEU A 183 12.43 2.55 14.84
CA LEU A 183 12.14 1.85 16.11
C LEU A 183 10.64 1.78 16.44
N ALA A 184 9.86 2.74 15.98
CA ALA A 184 8.41 2.75 16.15
C ALA A 184 7.69 1.78 15.20
N LEU A 185 8.37 1.28 14.15
CA LEU A 185 7.80 0.43 13.13
C LEU A 185 8.04 -1.06 13.45
N PRO A 186 7.11 -1.97 13.07
CA PRO A 186 7.28 -3.39 13.26
C PRO A 186 8.27 -3.98 12.27
N GLU A 187 9.03 -4.99 12.69
CA GLU A 187 9.80 -5.86 11.82
C GLU A 187 8.95 -7.06 11.41
N MET A 188 8.67 -7.20 10.11
CA MET A 188 7.76 -8.23 9.62
C MET A 188 8.48 -9.42 8.93
N ARG A 189 9.79 -9.36 8.75
CA ARG A 189 10.58 -10.47 8.20
C ARG A 189 10.70 -11.60 9.23
N SER A 190 11.09 -11.25 10.46
CA SER A 190 11.24 -12.17 11.58
C SER A 190 10.60 -11.56 12.83
N PRO A 191 9.25 -11.46 12.89
CA PRO A 191 8.57 -10.67 13.89
C PRO A 191 8.69 -11.30 15.28
N THR A 192 9.05 -10.50 16.26
CA THR A 192 8.97 -10.81 17.69
C THR A 192 7.57 -10.53 18.23
N ALA A 193 7.27 -10.92 19.47
CA ALA A 193 6.03 -10.55 20.15
C ALA A 193 5.86 -9.01 20.23
N GLY A 194 6.95 -8.27 20.45
CA GLY A 194 6.93 -6.81 20.43
C GLY A 194 6.60 -6.22 19.06
N ASP A 195 7.00 -6.89 17.96
CA ASP A 195 6.66 -6.45 16.61
C ASP A 195 5.19 -6.70 16.30
N TRP A 196 4.60 -7.78 16.80
CA TRP A 196 3.15 -7.99 16.67
C TRP A 196 2.33 -6.95 17.42
N LEU A 197 2.79 -6.51 18.61
CA LEU A 197 2.15 -5.40 19.33
C LEU A 197 2.24 -4.09 18.55
N ARG A 198 3.42 -3.76 17.98
CA ARG A 198 3.58 -2.59 17.10
C ARG A 198 2.69 -2.69 15.86
N TYR A 199 2.62 -3.87 15.26
CA TYR A 199 1.76 -4.11 14.10
C TYR A 199 0.28 -3.84 14.44
N GLY A 200 -0.21 -4.35 15.58
CA GLY A 200 -1.57 -4.07 16.07
C GLY A 200 -1.80 -2.57 16.33
N ALA A 201 -0.83 -1.89 16.95
CA ALA A 201 -0.90 -0.45 17.17
C ALA A 201 -0.98 0.32 15.84
N TRP A 202 -0.15 -0.04 14.86
CA TRP A 202 -0.19 0.58 13.53
C TRP A 202 -1.48 0.25 12.76
N ALA A 203 -2.05 -0.93 12.92
CA ALA A 203 -3.36 -1.25 12.38
C ALA A 203 -4.43 -0.31 12.93
N ALA A 204 -4.40 -0.03 14.24
CA ALA A 204 -5.30 0.93 14.86
C ALA A 204 -5.06 2.37 14.34
N VAL A 205 -3.80 2.81 14.21
CA VAL A 205 -3.45 4.13 13.64
C VAL A 205 -3.96 4.26 12.21
N VAL A 206 -3.77 3.24 11.38
CA VAL A 206 -4.24 3.21 9.99
C VAL A 206 -5.77 3.27 9.94
N ALA A 207 -6.47 2.49 10.77
CA ALA A 207 -7.93 2.53 10.85
C ALA A 207 -8.44 3.90 11.30
N ALA A 208 -7.82 4.48 12.34
CA ALA A 208 -8.15 5.82 12.82
C ALA A 208 -7.87 6.89 11.75
N GLY A 209 -6.76 6.78 11.03
CA GLY A 209 -6.41 7.67 9.92
C GLY A 209 -7.42 7.60 8.78
N ALA A 210 -7.83 6.39 8.36
CA ALA A 210 -8.87 6.20 7.36
C ALA A 210 -10.20 6.81 7.80
N PHE A 211 -10.59 6.59 9.06
CA PHE A 211 -11.80 7.17 9.63
C PHE A 211 -11.73 8.71 9.73
N ALA A 212 -10.59 9.25 10.14
CA ALA A 212 -10.38 10.71 10.18
C ALA A 212 -10.50 11.32 8.77
N GLY A 213 -9.90 10.68 7.77
CA GLY A 213 -10.05 11.06 6.37
C GLY A 213 -11.51 11.00 5.90
N TRP A 214 -12.19 9.91 6.23
CA TRP A 214 -13.63 9.78 5.98
C TRP A 214 -14.42 10.96 6.55
N ARG A 215 -14.13 11.36 7.77
CA ARG A 215 -14.84 12.47 8.44
C ARG A 215 -14.44 13.86 7.93
N SER A 216 -13.30 13.99 7.28
CA SER A 216 -12.75 15.27 6.82
C SER A 216 -13.49 15.89 5.63
N VAL A 217 -14.29 15.11 4.92
CA VAL A 217 -15.00 15.54 3.71
C VAL A 217 -16.52 15.31 3.83
N ALA A 218 -17.30 16.14 3.12
CA ALA A 218 -18.74 15.94 3.03
C ALA A 218 -19.07 14.68 2.20
N PRO A 219 -20.21 14.02 2.47
CA PRO A 219 -20.69 12.90 1.65
C PRO A 219 -20.88 13.31 0.18
N ALA A 220 -20.91 12.31 -0.71
CA ALA A 220 -21.32 12.54 -2.09
C ALA A 220 -22.74 13.15 -2.11
N PRO A 221 -22.98 14.14 -2.98
CA PRO A 221 -24.34 14.65 -3.18
C PRO A 221 -25.25 13.50 -3.65
N PRO A 222 -26.53 13.51 -3.29
CA PRO A 222 -27.48 12.50 -3.76
C PRO A 222 -27.50 12.49 -5.29
N ASP A 223 -27.56 11.30 -5.84
CA ASP A 223 -27.65 11.10 -7.29
C ASP A 223 -29.04 11.58 -7.78
N ARG A 224 -29.07 12.79 -8.33
CA ARG A 224 -30.29 13.38 -8.89
C ARG A 224 -30.80 12.70 -10.16
N SER A 225 -30.03 11.80 -10.75
CA SER A 225 -30.44 11.03 -11.94
C SER A 225 -31.29 9.82 -11.57
N ARG A 226 -31.35 9.45 -10.29
CA ARG A 226 -32.15 8.34 -9.82
C ARG A 226 -33.60 8.82 -9.64
N PRO A 227 -34.58 8.25 -10.38
CA PRO A 227 -35.99 8.62 -10.17
C PRO A 227 -36.35 8.39 -8.70
N PRO A 228 -37.19 9.27 -8.10
CA PRO A 228 -37.64 9.08 -6.74
C PRO A 228 -38.24 7.69 -6.61
N THR A 229 -37.84 6.95 -5.60
CA THR A 229 -38.47 5.67 -5.23
C THR A 229 -39.94 5.98 -4.99
N PRO A 230 -40.90 5.25 -5.61
CA PRO A 230 -42.32 5.47 -5.34
C PRO A 230 -42.54 5.36 -3.83
N THR A 231 -42.94 6.45 -3.21
CA THR A 231 -43.31 6.46 -1.80
C THR A 231 -44.55 5.57 -1.66
N GLU A 232 -44.62 4.79 -0.58
CA GLU A 232 -45.78 3.85 -0.31
C GLU A 232 -47.16 4.54 -0.37
N GLU A 233 -47.25 5.86 -0.29
CA GLU A 233 -48.47 6.63 -0.47
C GLU A 233 -49.17 6.46 -1.84
N THR A 234 -48.40 6.10 -2.90
CA THR A 234 -49.00 5.87 -4.23
C THR A 234 -49.72 4.51 -4.34
N GLN A 235 -49.46 3.61 -3.41
CA GLN A 235 -50.11 2.28 -3.43
C GLN A 235 -51.52 2.26 -2.83
N ILE A 236 -51.90 3.28 -2.05
CA ILE A 236 -53.19 3.33 -1.36
C ILE A 236 -54.33 3.74 -2.31
N HIS A 237 -54.07 4.37 -3.45
CA HIS A 237 -55.10 4.84 -4.38
C HIS A 237 -55.45 3.90 -5.53
N VAL A 238 -54.91 2.70 -5.59
CA VAL A 238 -55.23 1.73 -6.67
C VAL A 238 -56.28 0.67 -6.25
N HIS A 239 -56.71 0.68 -4.99
CA HIS A 239 -57.67 -0.27 -4.42
C HIS A 239 -58.94 0.38 -3.84
N ALA A 240 -59.35 1.57 -4.32
CA ALA A 240 -60.60 2.19 -3.98
C ALA A 240 -61.54 2.23 -5.17
#